data_14285d2e8252eaa7cd8a73aeefbfbbe0
#
_entry.id   14285d2e8252eaa7cd8a73aeefbfbbe0
#
_cell.length_a   1.000
_cell.length_b   1.000
_cell.length_c   1.000
_cell.angle_alpha   90.00
_cell.angle_beta   90.00
_cell.angle_gamma   90.00
#
_symmetry.space_group_name_H-M   'P 1'
#
loop_
_entity.id
_entity.type
_entity.pdbx_description
1 polymer ?
#
loop_
_entity_poly.entity_id
_entity_poly.type
_entity_poly.pdbx_seq_one_letter_code
_entity_poly.pdbx_strand_id
1 'polypeptide(L)'
;MSDIKVAVLGATGRMGTQACAAVEAADGLRLVARLGRGDTVSAETLAGADVAVDFTVPAVTEANVHAVLDAGTHAVVGTTGWDDASRARVSAHLAELSPRGQGGLGSLGVLIAPNFGLSAVLAMTFAAKAARYFESAEVVELHHPNKVDAPSGTARHTAAAIARARAEAGRGPSPDATETGWEARGADVDGVRVHAVRLRGLVAHEEILFGNEGEQLIIRQDSFDRASFMPGVLLAVRSVVSRPGLTVGLENVLDLS
;
A
#
# COMPACT_ATOMS: atom_id res chain seq x y z
N MET A 1 24.06 -14.83 -5.40
CA MET A 1 23.16 -14.76 -4.22
C MET A 1 22.14 -15.85 -4.38
N SER A 2 21.73 -16.51 -3.29
CA SER A 2 20.63 -17.49 -3.36
C SER A 2 19.31 -16.75 -3.56
N ASP A 3 18.36 -17.38 -4.26
CA ASP A 3 17.02 -16.82 -4.46
C ASP A 3 16.30 -16.64 -3.11
N ILE A 4 15.55 -15.55 -2.97
CA ILE A 4 14.62 -15.37 -1.85
C ILE A 4 13.44 -16.32 -2.05
N LYS A 5 13.22 -17.18 -1.07
CA LYS A 5 12.11 -18.15 -1.07
C LYS A 5 10.84 -17.46 -0.60
N VAL A 6 9.78 -17.56 -1.38
CA VAL A 6 8.51 -16.86 -1.14
C VAL A 6 7.38 -17.85 -0.96
N ALA A 7 6.59 -17.70 0.10
CA ALA A 7 5.28 -18.31 0.27
C ALA A 7 4.17 -17.27 0.00
N VAL A 8 3.05 -17.69 -0.57
CA VAL A 8 1.89 -16.82 -0.81
C VAL A 8 0.67 -17.36 -0.07
N LEU A 9 0.14 -16.55 0.85
CA LEU A 9 -1.10 -16.82 1.57
C LEU A 9 -2.28 -16.19 0.81
N GLY A 10 -3.37 -16.93 0.67
CA GLY A 10 -4.48 -16.55 -0.21
C GLY A 10 -4.15 -16.77 -1.69
N ALA A 11 -3.27 -17.73 -2.01
CA ALA A 11 -2.72 -18.00 -3.33
C ALA A 11 -3.77 -18.26 -4.42
N THR A 12 -4.96 -18.77 -4.04
CA THR A 12 -6.08 -19.02 -4.98
C THR A 12 -6.98 -17.80 -5.22
N GLY A 13 -6.74 -16.70 -4.48
CA GLY A 13 -7.45 -15.45 -4.63
C GLY A 13 -6.97 -14.63 -5.85
N ARG A 14 -7.73 -13.59 -6.20
CA ARG A 14 -7.44 -12.72 -7.36
C ARG A 14 -6.03 -12.08 -7.31
N MET A 15 -5.60 -11.58 -6.14
CA MET A 15 -4.27 -11.02 -5.96
C MET A 15 -3.21 -12.10 -5.76
N GLY A 16 -3.52 -13.13 -4.96
CA GLY A 16 -2.60 -14.22 -4.69
C GLY A 16 -2.15 -14.97 -5.95
N THR A 17 -3.06 -15.23 -6.88
CA THR A 17 -2.73 -15.84 -8.18
C THR A 17 -1.74 -14.99 -8.97
N GLN A 18 -1.95 -13.66 -9.02
CA GLN A 18 -1.03 -12.73 -9.69
C GLN A 18 0.33 -12.69 -8.97
N ALA A 19 0.33 -12.68 -7.63
CA ALA A 19 1.55 -12.70 -6.85
C ALA A 19 2.37 -13.97 -7.07
N CYS A 20 1.72 -15.14 -7.11
CA CYS A 20 2.38 -16.40 -7.45
C CYS A 20 3.06 -16.33 -8.82
N ALA A 21 2.32 -15.91 -9.86
CA ALA A 21 2.85 -15.79 -11.21
C ALA A 21 4.00 -14.77 -11.30
N ALA A 22 3.88 -13.64 -10.61
CA ALA A 22 4.93 -12.62 -10.60
C ALA A 22 6.21 -13.10 -9.90
N VAL A 23 6.09 -13.81 -8.78
CA VAL A 23 7.25 -14.40 -8.06
C VAL A 23 7.94 -15.46 -8.92
N GLU A 24 7.18 -16.32 -9.61
CA GLU A 24 7.73 -17.37 -10.49
C GLU A 24 8.46 -16.78 -11.71
N ALA A 25 8.03 -15.63 -12.20
CA ALA A 25 8.64 -14.95 -13.36
C ALA A 25 9.82 -14.04 -12.97
N ALA A 26 10.03 -13.75 -11.68
CA ALA A 26 11.01 -12.79 -11.23
C ALA A 26 12.38 -13.41 -10.92
N ASP A 27 13.44 -12.91 -11.51
CA ASP A 27 14.82 -13.31 -11.21
C ASP A 27 15.16 -13.12 -9.72
N GLY A 28 15.84 -14.08 -9.13
CA GLY A 28 16.29 -14.07 -7.73
C GLY A 28 15.17 -14.28 -6.71
N LEU A 29 13.97 -14.68 -7.15
CA LEU A 29 12.87 -15.13 -6.30
C LEU A 29 12.49 -16.56 -6.65
N ARG A 30 12.00 -17.30 -5.65
CA ARG A 30 11.51 -18.67 -5.83
C ARG A 30 10.24 -18.90 -5.02
N LEU A 31 9.14 -19.22 -5.67
CA LEU A 31 7.91 -19.62 -5.03
C LEU A 31 8.06 -21.03 -4.44
N VAL A 32 7.92 -21.17 -3.12
CA VAL A 32 8.09 -22.44 -2.40
C VAL A 32 6.79 -22.97 -1.81
N ALA A 33 5.81 -22.11 -1.52
CA ALA A 33 4.53 -22.53 -0.99
C ALA A 33 3.37 -21.66 -1.49
N ARG A 34 2.21 -22.29 -1.67
CA ARG A 34 0.93 -21.65 -1.98
C ARG A 34 -0.10 -22.11 -0.97
N LEU A 35 -0.55 -21.21 -0.10
CA LEU A 35 -1.56 -21.50 0.91
C LEU A 35 -2.89 -20.88 0.50
N GLY A 36 -3.94 -21.69 0.50
CA GLY A 36 -5.31 -21.31 0.17
C GLY A 36 -6.20 -21.19 1.41
N ARG A 37 -7.50 -21.17 1.19
CA ARG A 37 -8.47 -21.18 2.28
C ARG A 37 -8.47 -22.53 2.99
N GLY A 38 -8.28 -22.53 4.30
CA GLY A 38 -8.28 -23.76 5.14
C GLY A 38 -6.90 -24.32 5.42
N ASP A 39 -5.85 -23.82 4.74
CA ASP A 39 -4.49 -24.19 5.08
C ASP A 39 -4.05 -23.47 6.37
N THR A 40 -3.36 -24.19 7.23
CA THR A 40 -2.79 -23.61 8.47
C THR A 40 -1.43 -23.01 8.15
N VAL A 41 -1.17 -21.80 8.63
CA VAL A 41 0.15 -21.16 8.53
C VAL A 41 1.06 -21.73 9.61
N SER A 42 2.15 -22.39 9.23
CA SER A 42 3.14 -22.98 10.13
C SER A 42 4.50 -23.06 9.42
N ALA A 43 5.57 -23.35 10.18
CA ALA A 43 6.90 -23.56 9.61
C ALA A 43 6.93 -24.69 8.56
N GLU A 44 6.12 -25.73 8.75
CA GLU A 44 6.00 -26.85 7.81
C GLU A 44 5.33 -26.40 6.50
N THR A 45 4.18 -25.71 6.58
CA THR A 45 3.41 -25.29 5.39
C THR A 45 4.05 -24.13 4.64
N LEU A 46 4.84 -23.30 5.32
CA LEU A 46 5.65 -22.23 4.68
C LEU A 46 6.88 -22.80 3.94
N ALA A 47 7.21 -24.09 4.12
CA ALA A 47 8.24 -24.81 3.37
C ALA A 47 9.62 -24.11 3.35
N GLY A 48 10.01 -23.49 4.46
CA GLY A 48 11.28 -22.78 4.60
C GLY A 48 11.35 -21.50 3.77
N ALA A 49 10.22 -20.80 3.59
CA ALA A 49 10.16 -19.50 2.95
C ALA A 49 10.93 -18.45 3.77
N ASP A 50 11.65 -17.58 3.08
CA ASP A 50 12.28 -16.39 3.69
C ASP A 50 11.23 -15.28 3.89
N VAL A 51 10.26 -15.17 2.97
CA VAL A 51 9.19 -14.16 2.99
C VAL A 51 7.83 -14.81 2.72
N ALA A 52 6.81 -14.47 3.51
CA ALA A 52 5.42 -14.80 3.24
C ALA A 52 4.65 -13.54 2.78
N VAL A 53 3.93 -13.65 1.67
CA VAL A 53 3.08 -12.58 1.13
C VAL A 53 1.62 -12.90 1.46
N ASP A 54 0.95 -12.04 2.23
CA ASP A 54 -0.45 -12.21 2.64
C ASP A 54 -1.41 -11.39 1.78
N PHE A 55 -2.24 -12.08 0.99
CA PHE A 55 -3.39 -11.57 0.26
C PHE A 55 -4.68 -12.28 0.67
N THR A 56 -4.86 -12.53 1.96
CA THR A 56 -6.06 -13.17 2.52
C THR A 56 -7.19 -12.16 2.75
N VAL A 57 -7.83 -12.20 3.91
CA VAL A 57 -8.92 -11.30 4.29
C VAL A 57 -8.67 -10.67 5.68
N PRO A 58 -9.28 -9.51 5.98
CA PRO A 58 -9.04 -8.79 7.25
C PRO A 58 -9.24 -9.64 8.52
N ALA A 59 -10.18 -10.58 8.48
CA ALA A 59 -10.52 -11.40 9.64
C ALA A 59 -9.41 -12.36 10.09
N VAL A 60 -8.42 -12.68 9.23
CA VAL A 60 -7.37 -13.66 9.52
C VAL A 60 -5.95 -13.13 9.35
N THR A 61 -5.78 -11.97 8.68
CA THR A 61 -4.45 -11.47 8.30
C THR A 61 -3.53 -11.22 9.50
N GLU A 62 -4.05 -10.70 10.62
CA GLU A 62 -3.24 -10.48 11.83
C GLU A 62 -2.74 -11.81 12.42
N ALA A 63 -3.62 -12.80 12.54
CA ALA A 63 -3.24 -14.13 13.01
C ALA A 63 -2.22 -14.81 12.08
N ASN A 64 -2.39 -14.64 10.76
CA ASN A 64 -1.43 -15.13 9.78
C ASN A 64 -0.05 -14.49 9.97
N VAL A 65 0.01 -13.16 10.17
CA VAL A 65 1.28 -12.45 10.39
C VAL A 65 1.98 -12.97 11.64
N HIS A 66 1.26 -13.17 12.75
CA HIS A 66 1.84 -13.75 13.96
C HIS A 66 2.39 -15.16 13.70
N ALA A 67 1.65 -16.04 13.02
CA ALA A 67 2.10 -17.38 12.68
C ALA A 67 3.31 -17.41 11.72
N VAL A 68 3.37 -16.45 10.77
CA VAL A 68 4.53 -16.26 9.87
C VAL A 68 5.77 -15.87 10.68
N LEU A 69 5.62 -14.95 11.64
CA LEU A 69 6.71 -14.51 12.51
C LEU A 69 7.20 -15.65 13.43
N ASP A 70 6.28 -16.42 14.02
CA ASP A 70 6.60 -17.61 14.83
C ASP A 70 7.38 -18.67 14.04
N ALA A 71 7.13 -18.76 12.74
CA ALA A 71 7.88 -19.62 11.83
C ALA A 71 9.25 -19.07 11.42
N GLY A 72 9.65 -17.90 11.91
CA GLY A 72 10.92 -17.26 11.56
C GLY A 72 10.97 -16.67 10.15
N THR A 73 9.81 -16.28 9.60
CA THR A 73 9.64 -15.81 8.21
C THR A 73 9.26 -14.33 8.21
N HIS A 74 9.80 -13.53 7.28
CA HIS A 74 9.37 -12.14 7.07
C HIS A 74 7.96 -12.09 6.46
N ALA A 75 7.21 -11.01 6.70
CA ALA A 75 5.87 -10.84 6.16
C ALA A 75 5.73 -9.61 5.27
N VAL A 76 5.08 -9.77 4.11
CA VAL A 76 4.59 -8.69 3.25
C VAL A 76 3.07 -8.79 3.18
N VAL A 77 2.37 -7.76 3.58
CA VAL A 77 0.93 -7.80 3.80
C VAL A 77 0.19 -6.81 2.91
N GLY A 78 -0.67 -7.33 2.04
CA GLY A 78 -1.55 -6.54 1.17
C GLY A 78 -3.01 -6.55 1.61
N THR A 79 -3.33 -7.34 2.62
CA THR A 79 -4.67 -7.38 3.20
C THR A 79 -4.92 -6.12 4.02
N THR A 80 -6.09 -5.48 3.83
CA THR A 80 -6.53 -4.29 4.56
C THR A 80 -7.13 -4.63 5.93
N GLY A 81 -7.52 -3.60 6.69
CA GLY A 81 -8.19 -3.78 8.00
C GLY A 81 -7.27 -3.59 9.21
N TRP A 82 -6.07 -3.07 9.00
CA TRP A 82 -5.10 -2.76 10.06
C TRP A 82 -5.41 -1.42 10.74
N ASP A 83 -5.52 -1.44 12.05
CA ASP A 83 -5.60 -0.27 12.91
C ASP A 83 -4.33 -0.09 13.76
N ASP A 84 -4.28 0.95 14.58
CA ASP A 84 -3.11 1.21 15.43
C ASP A 84 -2.90 0.10 16.46
N ALA A 85 -3.96 -0.50 16.98
CA ALA A 85 -3.88 -1.56 17.98
C ALA A 85 -3.30 -2.85 17.40
N SER A 86 -3.76 -3.29 16.22
CA SER A 86 -3.22 -4.48 15.54
C SER A 86 -1.77 -4.27 15.11
N ARG A 87 -1.43 -3.07 14.61
CA ARG A 87 -0.03 -2.70 14.30
C ARG A 87 0.88 -2.72 15.54
N ALA A 88 0.37 -2.22 16.67
CA ALA A 88 1.12 -2.26 17.93
C ALA A 88 1.37 -3.69 18.43
N ARG A 89 0.40 -4.61 18.28
CA ARG A 89 0.57 -6.03 18.63
C ARG A 89 1.65 -6.70 17.77
N VAL A 90 1.66 -6.46 16.47
CA VAL A 90 2.71 -6.97 15.57
C VAL A 90 4.07 -6.41 15.95
N SER A 91 4.17 -5.10 16.27
CA SER A 91 5.42 -4.49 16.71
C SER A 91 5.93 -5.08 18.01
N ALA A 92 5.05 -5.36 18.97
CA ALA A 92 5.38 -6.01 20.25
C ALA A 92 5.91 -7.44 20.01
N HIS A 93 5.24 -8.22 19.16
CA HIS A 93 5.66 -9.57 18.82
C HIS A 93 7.04 -9.60 18.14
N LEU A 94 7.30 -8.69 17.19
CA LEU A 94 8.63 -8.53 16.59
C LEU A 94 9.71 -8.22 17.63
N ALA A 95 9.40 -7.40 18.64
CA ALA A 95 10.32 -7.08 19.71
C ALA A 95 10.62 -8.28 20.64
N GLU A 96 9.63 -9.15 20.87
CA GLU A 96 9.79 -10.39 21.65
C GLU A 96 10.67 -11.41 20.92
N LEU A 97 10.55 -11.51 19.59
CA LEU A 97 11.35 -12.42 18.76
C LEU A 97 12.78 -11.92 18.53
N SER A 98 13.07 -10.64 18.77
CA SER A 98 14.40 -10.05 18.60
C SER A 98 15.24 -10.23 19.88
N PRO A 99 16.26 -11.12 19.92
CA PRO A 99 17.09 -11.29 21.12
C PRO A 99 17.81 -10.00 21.45
N ARG A 100 17.66 -9.51 22.70
CA ARG A 100 18.42 -8.36 23.20
C ARG A 100 19.92 -8.70 23.20
N GLY A 101 20.67 -8.11 22.28
CA GLY A 101 22.13 -8.04 22.36
C GLY A 101 22.94 -9.06 21.56
N GLN A 102 22.37 -9.81 20.64
CA GLN A 102 23.15 -10.60 19.68
C GLN A 102 22.83 -10.14 18.25
N GLY A 103 23.81 -9.58 17.55
CA GLY A 103 23.79 -9.40 16.09
C GLY A 103 23.87 -10.76 15.38
N GLY A 104 22.88 -11.60 15.59
CA GLY A 104 22.71 -12.93 14.99
C GLY A 104 21.43 -12.95 14.17
N LEU A 105 21.55 -13.49 12.98
CA LEU A 105 20.54 -13.85 11.98
C LEU A 105 19.13 -13.33 12.28
N GLY A 106 18.83 -12.12 11.73
CA GLY A 106 17.51 -11.79 11.31
C GLY A 106 16.56 -11.34 12.39
N SER A 107 16.65 -10.07 12.80
CA SER A 107 15.42 -9.41 13.24
C SER A 107 14.46 -9.41 12.05
N LEU A 108 13.28 -10.05 12.25
CA LEU A 108 12.26 -10.19 11.20
C LEU A 108 11.68 -8.83 10.81
N GLY A 109 11.30 -8.70 9.56
CA GLY A 109 10.60 -7.53 9.02
C GLY A 109 9.17 -7.87 8.67
N VAL A 110 8.28 -6.93 8.93
CA VAL A 110 6.89 -6.93 8.45
C VAL A 110 6.66 -5.66 7.65
N LEU A 111 6.18 -5.79 6.42
CA LEU A 111 5.78 -4.66 5.59
C LEU A 111 4.28 -4.76 5.31
N ILE A 112 3.50 -3.82 5.84
CA ILE A 112 2.07 -3.68 5.57
C ILE A 112 1.88 -2.56 4.56
N ALA A 113 1.42 -2.88 3.35
CA ALA A 113 1.14 -1.87 2.33
C ALA A 113 -0.34 -1.89 1.93
N PRO A 114 -1.08 -0.81 2.19
CA PRO A 114 -2.48 -0.71 1.76
C PRO A 114 -2.60 -0.61 0.23
N ASN A 115 -1.52 -0.27 -0.45
CA ASN A 115 -1.45 -0.20 -1.90
C ASN A 115 -0.05 -0.61 -2.39
N PHE A 116 0.02 -1.54 -3.35
CA PHE A 116 1.24 -1.99 -4.02
C PHE A 116 1.40 -1.39 -5.44
N GLY A 117 0.46 -0.57 -5.90
CA GLY A 117 0.57 0.12 -7.18
C GLY A 117 1.66 1.18 -7.13
N LEU A 118 2.82 0.92 -7.73
CA LEU A 118 3.94 1.87 -7.72
C LEU A 118 3.54 3.24 -8.26
N SER A 119 2.77 3.29 -9.34
CA SER A 119 2.30 4.55 -9.92
C SER A 119 1.44 5.35 -8.94
N ALA A 120 0.54 4.69 -8.20
CA ALA A 120 -0.30 5.35 -7.21
C ALA A 120 0.50 5.83 -5.99
N VAL A 121 1.43 5.02 -5.50
CA VAL A 121 2.30 5.38 -4.37
C VAL A 121 3.22 6.54 -4.73
N LEU A 122 3.83 6.51 -5.93
CA LEU A 122 4.66 7.61 -6.44
C LEU A 122 3.85 8.88 -6.64
N ALA A 123 2.66 8.78 -7.26
CA ALA A 123 1.77 9.93 -7.47
C ALA A 123 1.41 10.59 -6.13
N MET A 124 1.00 9.81 -5.12
CA MET A 124 0.70 10.29 -3.77
C MET A 124 1.92 10.97 -3.13
N THR A 125 3.10 10.36 -3.22
CA THR A 125 4.34 10.89 -2.62
C THR A 125 4.77 12.19 -3.29
N PHE A 126 4.73 12.26 -4.63
CA PHE A 126 5.05 13.48 -5.37
C PHE A 126 4.02 14.58 -5.13
N ALA A 127 2.74 14.21 -5.02
CA ALA A 127 1.67 15.13 -4.69
C ALA A 127 1.87 15.78 -3.31
N ALA A 128 2.22 15.00 -2.29
CA ALA A 128 2.52 15.53 -0.96
C ALA A 128 3.74 16.49 -0.98
N LYS A 129 4.78 16.17 -1.76
CA LYS A 129 5.94 17.07 -1.96
C LYS A 129 5.52 18.36 -2.70
N ALA A 130 4.73 18.26 -3.76
CA ALA A 130 4.26 19.40 -4.56
C ALA A 130 3.30 20.31 -3.77
N ALA A 131 2.42 19.74 -2.97
CA ALA A 131 1.36 20.44 -2.23
C ALA A 131 1.84 21.64 -1.39
N ARG A 132 3.09 21.62 -0.97
CA ARG A 132 3.73 22.69 -0.19
C ARG A 132 3.94 23.99 -0.97
N TYR A 133 3.91 23.94 -2.30
CA TYR A 133 4.24 25.04 -3.20
C TYR A 133 3.02 25.64 -3.90
N PHE A 134 1.87 24.95 -3.87
CA PHE A 134 0.68 25.37 -4.60
C PHE A 134 -0.41 25.90 -3.67
N GLU A 135 -1.15 26.91 -4.18
CA GLU A 135 -2.25 27.55 -3.47
C GLU A 135 -3.50 26.66 -3.42
N SER A 136 -3.75 25.93 -4.51
CA SER A 136 -4.92 25.06 -4.66
C SER A 136 -4.53 23.62 -4.90
N ALA A 137 -5.34 22.68 -4.39
CA ALA A 137 -5.20 21.25 -4.66
C ALA A 137 -6.56 20.57 -4.68
N GLU A 138 -6.82 19.75 -5.71
CA GLU A 138 -7.99 18.87 -5.80
C GLU A 138 -7.58 17.50 -6.34
N VAL A 139 -8.38 16.47 -6.05
CA VAL A 139 -8.15 15.09 -6.50
C VAL A 139 -9.37 14.60 -7.29
N VAL A 140 -9.14 13.96 -8.43
CA VAL A 140 -10.17 13.30 -9.24
C VAL A 140 -9.84 11.82 -9.34
N GLU A 141 -10.67 10.97 -8.76
CA GLU A 141 -10.52 9.52 -8.88
C GLU A 141 -11.54 8.94 -9.86
N LEU A 142 -11.09 8.00 -10.70
CA LEU A 142 -11.92 7.47 -11.78
C LEU A 142 -11.84 5.93 -11.75
N HIS A 143 -13.00 5.29 -11.57
CA HIS A 143 -13.08 3.82 -11.45
C HIS A 143 -14.24 3.24 -12.26
N HIS A 144 -14.20 1.92 -12.40
CA HIS A 144 -15.29 1.15 -12.98
C HIS A 144 -16.58 1.26 -12.14
N PRO A 145 -17.79 1.05 -12.73
CA PRO A 145 -19.07 1.25 -12.03
C PRO A 145 -19.30 0.32 -10.84
N ASN A 146 -18.59 -0.81 -10.77
CA ASN A 146 -18.75 -1.80 -9.69
C ASN A 146 -17.93 -1.48 -8.43
N LYS A 147 -17.26 -0.32 -8.37
CA LYS A 147 -16.56 0.12 -7.15
C LYS A 147 -17.59 0.68 -6.16
N VAL A 148 -17.62 0.09 -4.97
CA VAL A 148 -18.68 0.36 -3.99
C VAL A 148 -18.40 1.59 -3.11
N ASP A 149 -17.14 1.93 -2.88
CA ASP A 149 -16.73 3.10 -2.11
C ASP A 149 -16.46 4.31 -3.02
N ALA A 150 -16.87 5.49 -2.58
CA ALA A 150 -16.58 6.79 -3.18
C ALA A 150 -16.48 7.85 -2.07
N PRO A 151 -15.37 8.61 -2.00
CA PRO A 151 -14.13 8.43 -2.74
C PRO A 151 -13.41 7.13 -2.42
N SER A 152 -12.53 6.69 -3.33
CA SER A 152 -11.69 5.51 -3.12
C SER A 152 -10.76 5.67 -1.92
N GLY A 153 -10.36 4.55 -1.30
CA GLY A 153 -9.40 4.56 -0.20
C GLY A 153 -8.09 5.24 -0.58
N THR A 154 -7.58 5.01 -1.80
CA THR A 154 -6.36 5.65 -2.32
C THR A 154 -6.54 7.16 -2.42
N ALA A 155 -7.62 7.64 -3.04
CA ALA A 155 -7.86 9.07 -3.20
C ALA A 155 -8.03 9.79 -1.86
N ARG A 156 -8.69 9.17 -0.88
CA ARG A 156 -8.75 9.73 0.48
C ARG A 156 -7.37 9.81 1.14
N HIS A 157 -6.53 8.81 0.95
CA HIS A 157 -5.15 8.79 1.46
C HIS A 157 -4.29 9.89 0.80
N THR A 158 -4.40 10.02 -0.53
CA THR A 158 -3.74 11.09 -1.30
C THR A 158 -4.15 12.47 -0.81
N ALA A 159 -5.46 12.71 -0.68
CA ALA A 159 -5.99 14.00 -0.20
C ALA A 159 -5.52 14.32 1.22
N ALA A 160 -5.56 13.35 2.14
CA ALA A 160 -5.07 13.53 3.51
C ALA A 160 -3.56 13.81 3.56
N ALA A 161 -2.75 13.16 2.70
CA ALA A 161 -1.32 13.44 2.60
C ALA A 161 -1.04 14.86 2.08
N ILE A 162 -1.80 15.30 1.08
CA ILE A 162 -1.75 16.68 0.55
C ILE A 162 -2.13 17.69 1.66
N ALA A 163 -3.27 17.45 2.34
CA ALA A 163 -3.76 18.33 3.40
C ALA A 163 -2.70 18.51 4.51
N ARG A 164 -2.11 17.41 4.97
CA ARG A 164 -1.04 17.44 5.97
C ARG A 164 0.17 18.23 5.49
N ALA A 165 0.66 17.98 4.28
CA ALA A 165 1.82 18.67 3.72
C ALA A 165 1.57 20.16 3.54
N ARG A 166 0.35 20.57 3.17
CA ARG A 166 -0.09 21.98 3.10
C ARG A 166 -0.10 22.64 4.48
N ALA A 167 -0.67 21.95 5.48
CA ALA A 167 -0.71 22.46 6.86
C ALA A 167 0.71 22.65 7.43
N GLU A 168 1.61 21.68 7.24
CA GLU A 168 3.01 21.77 7.64
C GLU A 168 3.77 22.92 6.97
N ALA A 169 3.38 23.28 5.73
CA ALA A 169 3.94 24.40 4.99
C ALA A 169 3.25 25.75 5.28
N GLY A 170 2.27 25.80 6.21
CA GLY A 170 1.51 27.01 6.55
C GLY A 170 0.60 27.49 5.42
N ARG A 171 0.18 26.60 4.51
CA ARG A 171 -0.76 26.96 3.45
C ARG A 171 -2.18 27.06 3.99
N GLY A 172 -2.89 28.11 3.57
CA GLY A 172 -4.31 28.29 3.84
C GLY A 172 -5.20 27.34 3.06
N PRO A 173 -6.53 27.45 3.23
CA PRO A 173 -7.49 26.70 2.43
C PRO A 173 -7.33 27.06 0.94
N SER A 174 -7.68 26.12 0.04
CA SER A 174 -7.76 26.43 -1.39
C SER A 174 -8.83 27.47 -1.64
N PRO A 175 -8.58 28.50 -2.48
CA PRO A 175 -9.60 29.47 -2.85
C PRO A 175 -10.83 28.80 -3.46
N ASP A 176 -12.01 29.08 -2.93
CA ASP A 176 -13.28 28.56 -3.45
C ASP A 176 -14.38 29.60 -3.14
N ALA A 177 -14.89 30.24 -4.17
CA ALA A 177 -15.97 31.24 -4.09
C ALA A 177 -17.37 30.61 -4.38
N THR A 178 -17.48 29.29 -4.34
CA THR A 178 -18.75 28.61 -4.61
C THR A 178 -19.75 28.86 -3.49
N GLU A 179 -20.82 29.60 -3.77
CA GLU A 179 -21.90 29.91 -2.83
C GLU A 179 -23.07 28.92 -2.95
N THR A 180 -23.33 28.46 -4.19
CA THR A 180 -24.42 27.52 -4.50
C THR A 180 -23.92 26.42 -5.42
N GLY A 181 -24.29 25.20 -5.14
CA GLY A 181 -23.92 24.06 -5.97
C GLY A 181 -24.81 22.85 -5.61
N TRP A 182 -24.98 21.93 -6.55
CA TRP A 182 -25.76 20.72 -6.38
C TRP A 182 -24.83 19.60 -5.87
N GLU A 183 -24.14 19.84 -4.74
CA GLU A 183 -23.10 18.94 -4.21
C GLU A 183 -22.00 18.61 -5.23
N ALA A 184 -21.77 19.53 -6.18
CA ALA A 184 -20.84 19.32 -7.31
C ALA A 184 -19.36 19.50 -6.93
N ARG A 185 -19.06 19.98 -5.71
CA ARG A 185 -17.70 20.25 -5.23
C ARG A 185 -17.01 19.02 -4.62
N GLY A 186 -17.59 17.82 -4.82
CA GLY A 186 -17.00 16.58 -4.33
C GLY A 186 -16.99 16.45 -2.81
N ALA A 187 -16.33 15.40 -2.31
CA ALA A 187 -16.14 15.18 -0.89
C ALA A 187 -15.00 16.05 -0.35
N ASP A 188 -15.15 16.55 0.86
CA ASP A 188 -14.07 17.24 1.58
C ASP A 188 -13.25 16.24 2.39
N VAL A 189 -11.94 16.20 2.18
CA VAL A 189 -11.00 15.43 2.98
C VAL A 189 -9.94 16.39 3.53
N ASP A 190 -10.13 16.81 4.77
CA ASP A 190 -9.23 17.72 5.48
C ASP A 190 -8.94 19.02 4.68
N GLY A 191 -9.96 19.54 3.97
CA GLY A 191 -9.86 20.76 3.17
C GLY A 191 -9.37 20.54 1.73
N VAL A 192 -9.16 19.30 1.30
CA VAL A 192 -8.87 18.93 -0.10
C VAL A 192 -10.11 18.30 -0.72
N ARG A 193 -10.58 18.85 -1.85
CA ARG A 193 -11.73 18.31 -2.57
C ARG A 193 -11.37 17.04 -3.36
N VAL A 194 -12.22 16.02 -3.24
CA VAL A 194 -12.06 14.73 -3.94
C VAL A 194 -13.32 14.46 -4.76
N HIS A 195 -13.13 14.33 -6.07
CA HIS A 195 -14.19 14.04 -7.04
C HIS A 195 -14.13 12.58 -7.48
N ALA A 196 -15.28 11.90 -7.56
CA ALA A 196 -15.35 10.49 -7.91
C ALA A 196 -16.11 10.27 -9.22
N VAL A 197 -15.44 9.71 -10.21
CA VAL A 197 -16.03 9.31 -11.49
C VAL A 197 -16.25 7.81 -11.52
N ARG A 198 -17.45 7.36 -11.93
CA ARG A 198 -17.81 5.95 -12.17
C ARG A 198 -18.27 5.80 -13.61
N LEU A 199 -17.42 5.18 -14.43
CA LEU A 199 -17.68 5.06 -15.87
C LEU A 199 -17.24 3.68 -16.38
N ARG A 200 -18.05 3.10 -17.29
CA ARG A 200 -17.68 1.84 -17.96
C ARG A 200 -16.46 2.06 -18.85
N GLY A 201 -15.50 1.15 -18.79
CA GLY A 201 -14.21 1.24 -19.47
C GLY A 201 -13.07 1.73 -18.58
N LEU A 202 -13.35 2.39 -17.47
CA LEU A 202 -12.34 2.72 -16.47
C LEU A 202 -11.98 1.51 -15.60
N VAL A 203 -10.78 1.52 -15.06
CA VAL A 203 -10.29 0.51 -14.09
C VAL A 203 -9.98 1.18 -12.75
N ALA A 204 -8.82 1.83 -12.61
CA ALA A 204 -8.43 2.57 -11.42
C ALA A 204 -7.44 3.68 -11.82
N HIS A 205 -7.88 4.91 -11.74
CA HIS A 205 -7.13 6.08 -12.18
C HIS A 205 -7.27 7.20 -11.15
N GLU A 206 -6.27 8.07 -11.08
CA GLU A 206 -6.29 9.24 -10.21
C GLU A 206 -5.55 10.39 -10.89
N GLU A 207 -6.16 11.58 -10.87
CA GLU A 207 -5.56 12.85 -11.25
C GLU A 207 -5.49 13.75 -10.02
N ILE A 208 -4.34 14.33 -9.79
CA ILE A 208 -4.08 15.26 -8.70
C ILE A 208 -3.76 16.61 -9.34
N LEU A 209 -4.60 17.59 -9.07
CA LEU A 209 -4.57 18.92 -9.69
C LEU A 209 -4.01 19.91 -8.69
N PHE A 210 -2.98 20.65 -9.08
CA PHE A 210 -2.43 21.77 -8.32
C PHE A 210 -2.48 23.04 -9.13
N GLY A 211 -2.73 24.17 -8.49
CA GLY A 211 -2.80 25.47 -9.15
C GLY A 211 -2.22 26.60 -8.32
N ASN A 212 -1.54 27.51 -9.00
CA ASN A 212 -1.19 28.85 -8.60
C ASN A 212 -1.71 29.83 -9.66
N GLU A 213 -1.61 31.14 -9.41
CA GLU A 213 -1.88 32.13 -10.44
C GLU A 213 -0.94 31.93 -11.64
N GLY A 214 -1.53 31.68 -12.82
CA GLY A 214 -0.81 31.53 -14.08
C GLY A 214 -0.17 30.17 -14.34
N GLU A 215 -0.26 29.17 -13.43
CA GLU A 215 0.30 27.84 -13.65
C GLU A 215 -0.54 26.71 -13.04
N GLN A 216 -0.40 25.53 -13.60
CA GLN A 216 -0.98 24.29 -13.07
C GLN A 216 0.04 23.16 -13.14
N LEU A 217 -0.03 22.24 -12.17
CA LEU A 217 0.64 20.94 -12.21
C LEU A 217 -0.40 19.83 -12.10
N ILE A 218 -0.36 18.87 -13.00
CA ILE A 218 -1.21 17.68 -12.95
C ILE A 218 -0.32 16.45 -12.77
N ILE A 219 -0.60 15.66 -11.75
CA ILE A 219 0.00 14.35 -11.55
C ILE A 219 -1.08 13.32 -11.81
N ARG A 220 -0.89 12.45 -12.80
CA ARG A 220 -1.83 11.39 -13.15
C ARG A 220 -1.20 10.02 -13.04
N GLN A 221 -1.96 9.08 -12.52
CA GLN A 221 -1.64 7.66 -12.54
C GLN A 221 -2.80 6.86 -13.12
N ASP A 222 -2.47 5.81 -13.86
CA ASP A 222 -3.43 4.90 -14.49
C ASP A 222 -3.02 3.45 -14.19
N SER A 223 -3.94 2.68 -13.61
CA SER A 223 -3.80 1.23 -13.43
C SER A 223 -4.86 0.53 -14.27
N PHE A 224 -4.43 -0.20 -15.28
CA PHE A 224 -5.31 -0.84 -16.26
C PHE A 224 -5.59 -2.31 -15.95
N ASP A 225 -4.77 -2.92 -15.07
CA ASP A 225 -4.87 -4.33 -14.69
C ASP A 225 -4.27 -4.56 -13.29
N ARG A 226 -4.65 -5.68 -12.64
CA ARG A 226 -4.07 -6.07 -11.34
C ARG A 226 -2.59 -6.39 -11.40
N ALA A 227 -2.07 -6.72 -12.58
CA ALA A 227 -0.63 -6.90 -12.77
C ALA A 227 0.17 -5.64 -12.41
N SER A 228 -0.44 -4.44 -12.47
CA SER A 228 0.19 -3.19 -12.07
C SER A 228 0.64 -3.13 -10.59
N PHE A 229 0.07 -4.00 -9.73
CA PHE A 229 0.47 -4.11 -8.33
C PHE A 229 1.72 -4.99 -8.13
N MET A 230 2.01 -5.88 -9.07
CA MET A 230 3.06 -6.89 -8.90
C MET A 230 4.47 -6.33 -8.77
N PRO A 231 4.88 -5.30 -9.52
CA PRO A 231 6.18 -4.66 -9.29
C PRO A 231 6.38 -4.17 -7.85
N GLY A 232 5.33 -3.60 -7.23
CA GLY A 232 5.37 -3.18 -5.83
C GLY A 232 5.42 -4.34 -4.84
N VAL A 233 4.72 -5.45 -5.14
CA VAL A 233 4.81 -6.69 -4.33
C VAL A 233 6.23 -7.24 -4.36
N LEU A 234 6.84 -7.34 -5.56
CA LEU A 234 8.21 -7.83 -5.71
C LEU A 234 9.24 -6.91 -5.03
N LEU A 235 9.03 -5.60 -5.11
CA LEU A 235 9.85 -4.62 -4.39
C LEU A 235 9.75 -4.83 -2.87
N ALA A 236 8.54 -4.99 -2.34
CA ALA A 236 8.31 -5.24 -0.92
C ALA A 236 8.99 -6.54 -0.45
N VAL A 237 8.85 -7.63 -1.22
CA VAL A 237 9.51 -8.92 -0.95
C VAL A 237 11.03 -8.76 -0.86
N ARG A 238 11.63 -8.04 -1.81
CA ARG A 238 13.08 -7.81 -1.83
C ARG A 238 13.56 -6.89 -0.69
N SER A 239 12.71 -5.94 -0.29
CA SER A 239 13.07 -4.94 0.70
C SER A 239 12.91 -5.44 2.14
N VAL A 240 11.88 -6.25 2.43
CA VAL A 240 11.55 -6.67 3.81
C VAL A 240 12.65 -7.48 4.48
N VAL A 241 13.41 -8.25 3.73
CA VAL A 241 14.51 -9.09 4.25
C VAL A 241 15.67 -8.31 4.86
N SER A 242 15.82 -7.04 4.51
CA SER A 242 16.85 -6.13 5.04
C SER A 242 16.28 -5.02 5.94
N ARG A 243 14.98 -5.08 6.26
CA ARG A 243 14.27 -4.06 7.04
C ARG A 243 13.62 -4.67 8.27
N PRO A 244 14.36 -4.81 9.37
CA PRO A 244 13.78 -5.35 10.62
C PRO A 244 12.72 -4.42 11.21
N GLY A 245 11.74 -5.02 11.88
CA GLY A 245 10.65 -4.29 12.50
C GLY A 245 9.45 -4.10 11.57
N LEU A 246 8.51 -3.25 11.97
CA LEU A 246 7.30 -2.95 11.21
C LEU A 246 7.49 -1.74 10.31
N THR A 247 7.27 -1.92 9.03
CA THR A 247 7.16 -0.85 8.02
C THR A 247 5.72 -0.78 7.53
N VAL A 248 5.11 0.41 7.53
CA VAL A 248 3.76 0.65 7.01
C VAL A 248 3.84 1.61 5.84
N GLY A 249 3.30 1.21 4.69
CA GLY A 249 3.35 1.97 3.44
C GLY A 249 4.53 1.57 2.54
N LEU A 250 4.21 1.37 1.26
CA LEU A 250 5.23 1.03 0.25
C LEU A 250 6.19 2.20 -0.03
N GLU A 251 5.73 3.43 0.17
CA GLU A 251 6.55 4.65 0.03
C GLU A 251 7.82 4.62 0.90
N ASN A 252 7.76 3.94 2.04
CA ASN A 252 8.89 3.84 2.97
C ASN A 252 10.00 2.89 2.51
N VAL A 253 9.78 2.16 1.43
CA VAL A 253 10.82 1.30 0.79
C VAL A 253 11.28 1.83 -0.57
N LEU A 254 10.72 2.95 -1.02
CA LEU A 254 11.17 3.68 -2.20
C LEU A 254 12.31 4.61 -1.81
N ASP A 255 13.36 4.65 -2.64
CA ASP A 255 14.41 5.68 -2.54
C ASP A 255 13.95 6.91 -3.35
N LEU A 256 13.40 7.90 -2.63
CA LEU A 256 12.86 9.14 -3.20
C LEU A 256 13.52 10.39 -2.58
N SER A 257 14.72 10.22 -2.07
CA SER A 257 15.56 11.31 -1.53
C SER A 257 16.11 12.22 -2.63
#